data_48207eea0f93eca4769540769b9cdd9c
#
_entry.id   48207eea0f93eca4769540769b9cdd9c
#
_cell.length_a   1.000
_cell.length_b   1.000
_cell.length_c   1.000
_cell.angle_alpha   90.00
_cell.angle_beta   90.00
_cell.angle_gamma   90.00
#
_symmetry.space_group_name_H-M   'P 1'
#
loop_
_entity.id
_entity.type
_entity.pdbx_description
1 polymer ?
#
loop_
_entity_poly.entity_id
_entity_poly.type
_entity_poly.pdbx_seq_one_letter_code
_entity_poly.pdbx_strand_id
1 'polypeptide(L)'
;MSTNTSIKPKRIEEHVEPITIAGLSGDYLFSEPMNPSDQWQQLGPHLGRIPGQKENVAYGVCFDLDDGKGIEYLCGVEVTGDTVASDLPNNFELRQLPSFTYVVFDHKGHVSEIRQTCDVIWKEWLPGSDYDKPEEADFFFERYGENYDAQAGKGDIEIWIPVDA
;
A
#
# COMPACT_ATOMS: atom_id res chain seq x y z
N MET A 1 -2.86 -31.07 -5.44
CA MET A 1 -2.49 -30.49 -5.64
C MET A 1 -2.38 -29.49 -5.53
N SER A 2 -2.07 -29.15 -5.56
CA SER A 2 -1.81 -28.22 -5.50
C SER A 2 -1.98 -27.23 -5.72
N THR A 3 -2.09 -26.76 -5.60
CA THR A 3 -2.19 -25.87 -5.89
C THR A 3 -1.74 -25.02 -6.06
N ASN A 4 -1.62 -25.11 -6.29
CA ASN A 4 -0.91 -24.37 -6.49
C ASN A 4 -1.06 -23.15 -6.60
N THR A 5 -0.49 -22.66 -5.98
CA THR A 5 -0.54 -21.26 -6.09
C THR A 5 0.10 -20.78 -7.30
N SER A 6 -0.65 -20.19 -8.09
CA SER A 6 -0.15 -19.68 -9.34
C SER A 6 0.02 -18.18 -9.31
N ILE A 7 0.18 -17.58 -8.13
CA ILE A 7 0.40 -16.16 -8.07
C ILE A 7 1.77 -15.81 -8.64
N LYS A 8 1.81 -14.84 -9.52
CA LYS A 8 3.03 -14.40 -10.17
C LYS A 8 3.11 -12.89 -10.15
N PRO A 9 4.32 -12.34 -10.06
CA PRO A 9 4.47 -10.90 -10.18
C PRO A 9 3.96 -10.40 -11.53
N LYS A 10 3.35 -9.25 -11.51
CA LYS A 10 2.96 -8.54 -12.71
C LYS A 10 4.18 -7.93 -13.39
N ARG A 11 5.08 -7.38 -12.60
CA ARG A 11 6.33 -6.77 -13.06
C ARG A 11 7.24 -6.49 -11.87
N ILE A 12 8.46 -6.07 -12.18
CA ILE A 12 9.42 -5.60 -11.18
C ILE A 12 9.75 -4.16 -11.51
N GLU A 13 9.64 -3.29 -10.50
CA GLU A 13 10.01 -1.87 -10.61
C GLU A 13 11.32 -1.67 -9.90
N GLU A 14 12.39 -1.52 -10.67
CA GLU A 14 13.75 -1.41 -10.12
C GLU A 14 14.07 0.02 -9.71
N HIS A 15 14.72 0.17 -8.56
CA HIS A 15 15.26 1.45 -8.09
C HIS A 15 14.25 2.59 -8.17
N VAL A 16 13.06 2.33 -7.65
CA VAL A 16 12.00 3.33 -7.58
C VAL A 16 12.45 4.47 -6.65
N GLU A 17 12.32 5.71 -7.11
CA GLU A 17 12.69 6.87 -6.31
C GLU A 17 11.80 6.97 -5.08
N PRO A 18 12.26 7.70 -4.04
CA PRO A 18 11.43 7.87 -2.85
C PRO A 18 10.04 8.41 -3.20
N ILE A 19 9.04 7.88 -2.52
CA ILE A 19 7.64 8.24 -2.74
C ILE A 19 7.16 9.02 -1.51
N THR A 20 6.64 10.21 -1.72
CA THR A 20 6.07 11.01 -0.63
C THR A 20 4.55 10.85 -0.64
N ILE A 21 4.00 10.41 0.47
CA ILE A 21 2.56 10.16 0.61
C ILE A 21 1.98 11.16 1.60
N ALA A 22 0.87 11.78 1.23
CA ALA A 22 0.09 12.62 2.12
C ALA A 22 -1.24 11.94 2.38
N GLY A 23 -1.59 11.75 3.64
CA GLY A 23 -2.82 11.05 3.95
C GLY A 23 -3.11 10.92 5.42
N LEU A 24 -4.01 9.99 5.73
CA LEU A 24 -4.50 9.71 7.07
C LEU A 24 -4.01 8.35 7.54
N SER A 25 -3.54 8.26 8.77
CA SER A 25 -3.06 6.99 9.32
C SER A 25 -3.90 6.54 10.50
N GLY A 26 -3.85 5.22 10.75
CA GLY A 26 -4.49 4.62 11.90
C GLY A 26 -3.80 3.30 12.23
N ASP A 27 -3.78 2.96 13.52
CA ASP A 27 -3.17 1.72 13.98
C ASP A 27 -4.22 0.63 14.08
N TYR A 28 -3.85 -0.57 13.62
CA TYR A 28 -4.73 -1.74 13.64
C TYR A 28 -3.99 -2.90 14.26
N LEU A 29 -4.58 -3.50 15.29
CA LEU A 29 -3.98 -4.64 15.97
C LEU A 29 -4.40 -5.95 15.30
N PHE A 30 -3.48 -6.92 15.23
CA PHE A 30 -3.79 -8.23 14.65
C PHE A 30 -4.85 -8.99 15.46
N SER A 31 -5.03 -8.64 16.74
CA SER A 31 -6.05 -9.25 17.60
C SER A 31 -7.46 -8.78 17.28
N GLU A 32 -7.60 -7.79 16.42
CA GLU A 32 -8.90 -7.19 16.08
C GLU A 32 -9.09 -7.22 14.57
N PRO A 33 -10.35 -7.24 14.09
CA PRO A 33 -10.59 -7.13 12.66
C PRO A 33 -10.10 -5.79 12.12
N MET A 34 -9.32 -5.83 11.05
CA MET A 34 -8.87 -4.62 10.40
C MET A 34 -9.96 -4.13 9.44
N ASN A 35 -10.44 -2.91 9.68
CA ASN A 35 -11.44 -2.31 8.80
C ASN A 35 -11.13 -0.82 8.59
N PRO A 36 -10.31 -0.49 7.60
CA PRO A 36 -9.94 0.90 7.36
C PRO A 36 -10.98 1.71 6.59
N SER A 37 -12.19 1.20 6.43
CA SER A 37 -13.20 1.88 5.61
C SER A 37 -13.53 3.29 6.10
N ASP A 38 -13.57 3.51 7.42
CA ASP A 38 -13.83 4.84 7.96
C ASP A 38 -12.71 5.82 7.59
N GLN A 39 -11.49 5.32 7.61
CA GLN A 39 -10.31 6.10 7.25
C GLN A 39 -10.38 6.51 5.77
N TRP A 40 -10.73 5.57 4.90
CA TRP A 40 -10.92 5.84 3.48
C TRP A 40 -12.06 6.81 3.23
N GLN A 41 -13.14 6.72 4.00
CA GLN A 41 -14.28 7.64 3.88
C GLN A 41 -13.89 9.06 4.25
N GLN A 42 -13.01 9.21 5.23
CA GLN A 42 -12.50 10.53 5.61
C GLN A 42 -11.58 11.10 4.54
N LEU A 43 -10.83 10.25 3.86
CA LEU A 43 -9.92 10.69 2.79
C LEU A 43 -10.69 11.08 1.53
N GLY A 44 -11.77 10.37 1.21
CA GLY A 44 -12.47 10.51 -0.06
C GLY A 44 -12.79 11.94 -0.49
N PRO A 45 -13.38 12.78 0.37
CA PRO A 45 -13.71 14.15 -0.03
C PRO A 45 -12.50 15.01 -0.40
N HIS A 46 -11.32 14.62 0.02
CA HIS A 46 -10.09 15.36 -0.26
C HIS A 46 -9.40 14.92 -1.56
N LEU A 47 -9.78 13.76 -2.10
CA LEU A 47 -9.13 13.24 -3.30
C LEU A 47 -9.29 14.21 -4.46
N GLY A 48 -8.19 14.48 -5.15
CA GLY A 48 -8.13 15.46 -6.21
C GLY A 48 -7.92 16.90 -5.73
N ARG A 49 -7.92 17.11 -4.40
CA ARG A 49 -7.78 18.45 -3.80
C ARG A 49 -6.63 18.55 -2.82
N ILE A 50 -5.83 17.50 -2.69
CA ILE A 50 -4.72 17.49 -1.76
C ILE A 50 -3.57 18.28 -2.36
N PRO A 51 -3.01 19.26 -1.63
CA PRO A 51 -1.88 20.04 -2.15
C PRO A 51 -0.73 19.15 -2.59
N GLY A 52 -0.22 19.39 -3.78
CA GLY A 52 0.88 18.61 -4.33
C GLY A 52 0.51 17.27 -4.93
N GLN A 53 -0.76 16.91 -4.91
CA GLN A 53 -1.19 15.61 -5.45
C GLN A 53 -0.76 15.44 -6.92
N LYS A 54 -0.10 14.32 -7.21
CA LYS A 54 0.49 14.09 -8.55
C LYS A 54 -0.48 13.43 -9.51
N GLU A 55 -1.25 12.45 -9.03
CA GLU A 55 -2.10 11.64 -9.91
C GLU A 55 -3.38 11.24 -9.18
N ASN A 56 -4.36 10.74 -9.92
CA ASN A 56 -5.59 10.19 -9.35
C ASN A 56 -5.39 8.74 -8.95
N VAL A 57 -4.36 8.49 -8.17
CA VAL A 57 -3.97 7.17 -7.69
C VAL A 57 -3.88 7.25 -6.18
N ALA A 58 -4.53 6.31 -5.50
CA ALA A 58 -4.50 6.25 -4.04
C ALA A 58 -3.59 5.13 -3.57
N TYR A 59 -3.05 5.29 -2.38
CA TYR A 59 -2.13 4.34 -1.76
C TYR A 59 -2.65 3.91 -0.40
N GLY A 60 -2.48 2.64 -0.09
CA GLY A 60 -2.67 2.13 1.26
C GLY A 60 -1.35 1.52 1.71
N VAL A 61 -0.64 2.20 2.60
CA VAL A 61 0.68 1.76 3.03
C VAL A 61 0.57 1.09 4.39
N CYS A 62 1.09 -0.13 4.48
CA CYS A 62 1.07 -0.90 5.72
C CYS A 62 2.46 -0.88 6.32
N PHE A 63 2.61 -0.22 7.48
CA PHE A 63 3.87 -0.21 8.23
C PHE A 63 3.76 -1.18 9.40
N ASP A 64 4.81 -1.92 9.67
CA ASP A 64 4.86 -2.78 10.86
C ASP A 64 4.95 -1.91 12.11
N LEU A 65 4.14 -2.23 13.13
CA LEU A 65 4.29 -1.59 14.43
C LEU A 65 5.52 -2.17 15.15
N ASP A 66 6.19 -1.34 15.93
CA ASP A 66 7.45 -1.72 16.59
C ASP A 66 7.31 -2.93 17.50
N ASP A 67 6.12 -3.11 18.10
CA ASP A 67 5.89 -4.22 19.03
C ASP A 67 5.46 -5.51 18.30
N GLY A 68 5.33 -5.47 16.98
CA GLY A 68 4.91 -6.63 16.18
C GLY A 68 3.47 -7.06 16.36
N LYS A 69 2.65 -6.26 17.04
CA LYS A 69 1.26 -6.63 17.35
C LYS A 69 0.24 -6.11 16.35
N GLY A 70 0.66 -5.39 15.35
CA GLY A 70 -0.25 -4.83 14.37
C GLY A 70 0.47 -4.05 13.31
N ILE A 71 -0.31 -3.21 12.63
CA ILE A 71 0.22 -2.33 11.58
C ILE A 71 -0.31 -0.91 11.77
N GLU A 72 0.46 0.04 11.25
CA GLU A 72 -0.02 1.38 11.00
C GLU A 72 -0.40 1.45 9.53
N TYR A 73 -1.64 1.81 9.25
CA TYR A 73 -2.14 1.87 7.88
C TYR A 73 -2.30 3.34 7.48
N LEU A 74 -1.61 3.73 6.43
CA LEU A 74 -1.67 5.09 5.89
C LEU A 74 -2.38 5.06 4.55
N CYS A 75 -3.55 5.69 4.46
CA CYS A 75 -4.21 5.86 3.17
C CYS A 75 -4.04 7.29 2.68
N GLY A 76 -3.66 7.45 1.42
CA GLY A 76 -3.37 8.77 0.90
C GLY A 76 -3.02 8.75 -0.57
N VAL A 77 -2.34 9.80 -0.99
CA VAL A 77 -1.94 9.99 -2.38
C VAL A 77 -0.48 10.39 -2.43
N GLU A 78 0.15 10.10 -3.56
CA GLU A 78 1.52 10.58 -3.79
C GLU A 78 1.47 12.08 -4.07
N VAL A 79 2.36 12.83 -3.41
CA VAL A 79 2.48 14.27 -3.59
C VAL A 79 3.91 14.61 -4.00
N THR A 80 4.08 15.83 -4.51
CA THR A 80 5.42 16.30 -4.88
C THR A 80 6.30 16.43 -3.64
N GLY A 81 7.60 16.24 -3.83
CA GLY A 81 8.55 16.24 -2.71
C GLY A 81 8.69 17.57 -1.97
N ASP A 82 8.22 18.66 -2.58
CA ASP A 82 8.25 19.98 -1.96
C ASP A 82 6.96 20.31 -1.17
N THR A 83 6.02 19.36 -1.11
CA THR A 83 4.80 19.54 -0.31
C THR A 83 5.15 19.60 1.17
N VAL A 84 4.54 20.54 1.90
CA VAL A 84 4.78 20.70 3.33
C VAL A 84 3.53 20.35 4.13
N ALA A 85 3.75 19.81 5.33
CA ALA A 85 2.63 19.33 6.15
C ALA A 85 1.67 20.45 6.54
N SER A 86 2.17 21.68 6.68
CA SER A 86 1.32 22.80 7.07
C SER A 86 0.30 23.20 6.00
N ASP A 87 0.51 22.78 4.75
CA ASP A 87 -0.44 23.04 3.68
C ASP A 87 -1.54 21.99 3.58
N LEU A 88 -1.42 20.90 4.33
CA LEU A 88 -2.35 19.79 4.26
C LEU A 88 -3.56 20.01 5.17
N PRO A 89 -4.70 19.36 4.88
CA PRO A 89 -5.86 19.39 5.77
C PRO A 89 -5.50 18.85 7.16
N ASN A 90 -6.33 19.20 8.14
CA ASN A 90 -6.14 18.72 9.52
C ASN A 90 -6.07 17.19 9.55
N ASN A 91 -5.21 16.68 10.42
CA ASN A 91 -4.98 15.25 10.65
C ASN A 91 -4.22 14.54 9.52
N PHE A 92 -3.91 15.23 8.43
CA PHE A 92 -3.07 14.63 7.39
C PHE A 92 -1.61 14.66 7.82
N GLU A 93 -0.89 13.64 7.41
CA GLU A 93 0.55 13.58 7.63
C GLU A 93 1.27 13.30 6.33
N LEU A 94 2.56 13.61 6.33
CA LEU A 94 3.46 13.29 5.22
C LEU A 94 4.37 12.15 5.65
N ARG A 95 4.51 11.16 4.79
CA ARG A 95 5.45 10.07 4.97
C ARG A 95 6.24 9.89 3.69
N GLN A 96 7.53 9.70 3.83
CA GLN A 96 8.36 9.39 2.68
C GLN A 96 8.77 7.92 2.72
N LEU A 97 8.49 7.21 1.65
CA LEU A 97 8.92 5.82 1.47
C LEU A 97 10.28 5.86 0.78
N PRO A 98 11.31 5.23 1.37
CA PRO A 98 12.65 5.24 0.76
C PRO A 98 12.68 4.56 -0.60
N SER A 99 13.77 4.76 -1.32
CA SER A 99 13.97 4.12 -2.62
C SER A 99 14.22 2.62 -2.44
N PHE A 100 13.45 1.82 -3.15
CA PHE A 100 13.60 0.35 -3.17
C PHE A 100 13.29 -0.19 -4.54
N THR A 101 13.66 -1.43 -4.76
CA THR A 101 13.14 -2.25 -5.86
C THR A 101 11.89 -2.94 -5.34
N TYR A 102 10.85 -2.98 -6.14
CA TYR A 102 9.57 -3.59 -5.74
C TYR A 102 9.18 -4.70 -6.70
N VAL A 103 8.60 -5.75 -6.15
CA VAL A 103 7.87 -6.73 -6.95
C VAL A 103 6.40 -6.37 -6.87
N VAL A 104 5.75 -6.26 -8.01
CA VAL A 104 4.37 -5.77 -8.12
C VAL A 104 3.46 -6.91 -8.50
N PHE A 105 2.38 -7.08 -7.74
CA PHE A 105 1.36 -8.10 -7.98
C PHE A 105 0.02 -7.44 -8.26
N ASP A 106 -0.78 -8.04 -9.14
CA ASP A 106 -2.18 -7.66 -9.29
C ASP A 106 -3.01 -8.35 -8.22
N HIS A 107 -3.90 -7.60 -7.58
CA HIS A 107 -4.97 -8.22 -6.81
C HIS A 107 -6.20 -8.30 -7.71
N LYS A 108 -6.62 -9.52 -8.01
CA LYS A 108 -7.82 -9.77 -8.79
C LYS A 108 -8.96 -10.12 -7.85
N GLY A 109 -10.09 -9.48 -8.03
CA GLY A 109 -11.24 -9.69 -7.18
C GLY A 109 -11.56 -8.47 -6.34
N HIS A 110 -12.45 -8.66 -5.37
CA HIS A 110 -12.93 -7.59 -4.53
C HIS A 110 -11.84 -7.15 -3.53
N VAL A 111 -11.85 -5.87 -3.18
CA VAL A 111 -10.85 -5.31 -2.25
C VAL A 111 -10.92 -5.99 -0.87
N SER A 112 -12.08 -6.49 -0.47
CA SER A 112 -12.22 -7.20 0.81
C SER A 112 -11.39 -8.48 0.87
N GLU A 113 -10.93 -8.99 -0.27
CA GLU A 113 -10.13 -10.20 -0.37
C GLU A 113 -8.63 -9.92 -0.49
N ILE A 114 -8.23 -8.65 -0.42
CA ILE A 114 -6.83 -8.27 -0.64
C ILE A 114 -5.90 -8.92 0.37
N ARG A 115 -6.39 -9.16 1.59
CA ARG A 115 -5.64 -9.80 2.64
C ARG A 115 -5.24 -11.22 2.28
N GLN A 116 -6.13 -11.96 1.61
CA GLN A 116 -5.84 -13.31 1.14
C GLN A 116 -4.71 -13.29 0.11
N THR A 117 -4.73 -12.33 -0.79
CA THR A 117 -3.66 -12.17 -1.78
C THR A 117 -2.34 -11.84 -1.09
N CYS A 118 -2.35 -10.95 -0.10
CA CYS A 118 -1.15 -10.62 0.67
C CYS A 118 -0.61 -11.85 1.38
N ASP A 119 -1.48 -12.65 2.00
CA ASP A 119 -1.06 -13.86 2.70
C ASP A 119 -0.35 -14.83 1.77
N VAL A 120 -0.87 -15.01 0.56
CA VAL A 120 -0.25 -15.89 -0.43
C VAL A 120 1.14 -15.38 -0.80
N ILE A 121 1.27 -14.05 -1.00
CA ILE A 121 2.57 -13.47 -1.34
C ILE A 121 3.58 -13.72 -0.22
N TRP A 122 3.22 -13.41 1.02
CA TRP A 122 4.14 -13.50 2.15
C TRP A 122 4.47 -14.93 2.58
N LYS A 123 3.48 -15.83 2.52
CA LYS A 123 3.64 -17.19 3.03
C LYS A 123 4.09 -18.19 1.99
N GLU A 124 3.80 -17.94 0.73
CA GLU A 124 4.06 -18.91 -0.33
C GLU A 124 5.00 -18.36 -1.39
N TRP A 125 4.70 -17.18 -1.95
CA TRP A 125 5.49 -16.69 -3.07
C TRP A 125 6.90 -16.24 -2.63
N LEU A 126 6.96 -15.36 -1.63
CA LEU A 126 8.23 -14.78 -1.22
C LEU A 126 9.22 -15.84 -0.72
N PRO A 127 8.81 -16.78 0.17
CA PRO A 127 9.74 -17.83 0.62
C PRO A 127 10.24 -18.73 -0.51
N GLY A 128 9.44 -18.91 -1.56
CA GLY A 128 9.83 -19.72 -2.71
C GLY A 128 10.54 -18.95 -3.81
N SER A 129 10.76 -17.66 -3.62
CA SER A 129 11.41 -16.81 -4.61
C SER A 129 12.87 -16.61 -4.29
N ASP A 130 13.60 -15.97 -5.23
CA ASP A 130 14.99 -15.58 -5.01
C ASP A 130 15.11 -14.22 -4.32
N TYR A 131 14.00 -13.63 -3.89
CA TYR A 131 13.98 -12.31 -3.29
C TYR A 131 13.81 -12.39 -1.78
N ASP A 132 14.39 -11.42 -1.08
CA ASP A 132 14.17 -11.21 0.34
C ASP A 132 13.65 -9.82 0.57
N LYS A 133 12.85 -9.65 1.63
CA LYS A 133 12.43 -8.33 2.04
C LYS A 133 13.59 -7.66 2.78
N PRO A 134 13.98 -6.42 2.40
CA PRO A 134 15.08 -5.73 3.09
C PRO A 134 14.72 -5.48 4.56
N GLU A 135 15.71 -5.57 5.44
CA GLU A 135 15.48 -5.33 6.87
C GLU A 135 15.01 -3.90 7.13
N GLU A 136 15.51 -2.95 6.37
CA GLU A 136 15.12 -1.54 6.53
C GLU A 136 13.75 -1.23 5.97
N ALA A 137 13.13 -2.16 5.24
CA ALA A 137 11.80 -1.97 4.69
C ALA A 137 10.77 -2.57 5.66
N ASP A 138 10.20 -1.73 6.50
CA ASP A 138 9.19 -2.13 7.46
C ASP A 138 7.77 -1.88 6.93
N PHE A 139 7.60 -1.90 5.62
CA PHE A 139 6.32 -1.59 4.98
C PHE A 139 6.16 -2.34 3.66
N PHE A 140 4.93 -2.37 3.19
CA PHE A 140 4.57 -2.64 1.80
C PHE A 140 3.34 -1.79 1.49
N PHE A 141 2.93 -1.72 0.22
CA PHE A 141 1.74 -0.91 -0.04
C PHE A 141 0.85 -1.48 -1.13
N GLU A 142 -0.42 -1.07 -1.04
CA GLU A 142 -1.45 -1.27 -2.05
C GLU A 142 -1.52 0.00 -2.89
N ARG A 143 -1.72 -0.17 -4.19
CA ARG A 143 -1.85 0.97 -5.11
C ARG A 143 -3.16 0.82 -5.86
N TYR A 144 -4.03 1.80 -5.70
CA TYR A 144 -5.33 1.83 -6.36
C TYR A 144 -5.24 2.79 -7.53
N GLY A 145 -5.17 2.24 -8.74
CA GLY A 145 -4.95 3.02 -9.95
C GLY A 145 -6.17 3.80 -10.40
N GLU A 146 -6.04 4.51 -11.51
CA GLU A 146 -7.09 5.38 -12.01
C GLU A 146 -8.35 4.63 -12.41
N ASN A 147 -8.23 3.35 -12.72
CA ASN A 147 -9.37 2.52 -13.13
C ASN A 147 -10.03 1.77 -11.98
N TYR A 148 -9.60 2.04 -10.74
CA TYR A 148 -10.22 1.41 -9.58
C TYR A 148 -11.65 1.91 -9.44
N ASP A 149 -12.59 0.96 -9.32
CA ASP A 149 -14.00 1.27 -9.14
C ASP A 149 -14.37 1.13 -7.67
N ALA A 150 -14.51 2.26 -6.99
CA ALA A 150 -14.80 2.26 -5.56
C ALA A 150 -16.17 1.68 -5.23
N GLN A 151 -17.13 1.80 -6.13
CA GLN A 151 -18.46 1.23 -5.91
C GLN A 151 -18.45 -0.28 -6.03
N ALA A 152 -17.75 -0.80 -7.02
CA ALA A 152 -17.61 -2.23 -7.22
C ALA A 152 -16.57 -2.84 -6.28
N GLY A 153 -15.67 -2.03 -5.73
CA GLY A 153 -14.60 -2.48 -4.85
C GLY A 153 -13.56 -3.32 -5.54
N LYS A 154 -13.29 -3.06 -6.81
CA LYS A 154 -12.34 -3.85 -7.59
C LYS A 154 -11.83 -3.09 -8.79
N GLY A 155 -10.80 -3.66 -9.42
CA GLY A 155 -10.19 -3.12 -10.64
C GLY A 155 -8.95 -2.30 -10.33
N ASP A 156 -7.88 -2.55 -11.05
CA ASP A 156 -6.65 -1.78 -11.00
C ASP A 156 -6.04 -1.67 -9.60
N ILE A 157 -6.02 -2.78 -8.87
CA ILE A 157 -5.40 -2.86 -7.53
C ILE A 157 -4.09 -3.60 -7.66
N GLU A 158 -3.01 -2.99 -7.18
CA GLU A 158 -1.67 -3.59 -7.16
C GLU A 158 -1.15 -3.66 -5.75
N ILE A 159 -0.33 -4.70 -5.48
CA ILE A 159 0.39 -4.84 -4.20
C ILE A 159 1.87 -4.74 -4.52
N TRP A 160 2.55 -3.82 -3.87
CA TRP A 160 3.96 -3.53 -4.10
C TRP A 160 4.77 -3.97 -2.88
N ILE A 161 5.69 -4.91 -3.09
CA ILE A 161 6.51 -5.51 -2.03
C ILE A 161 7.96 -5.07 -2.23
N PRO A 162 8.56 -4.35 -1.27
CA PRO A 162 9.98 -4.00 -1.39
C PRO A 162 10.84 -5.25 -1.24
N VAL A 163 11.85 -5.37 -2.08
CA VAL A 163 12.74 -6.52 -2.08
C VAL A 163 14.18 -6.07 -2.29
N ASP A 164 15.11 -6.91 -1.85
CA ASP A 164 16.52 -6.78 -2.20
C ASP A 164 16.70 -7.29 -3.64
N ALA A 165 17.33 -6.48 -4.44
CA ALA A 165 17.54 -6.83 -5.84
C ALA A 165 18.89 -7.48 -6.04
#